data_1d21bf6669c03146c9596b4cb3d0dc25
#
_entry.id   1d21bf6669c03146c9596b4cb3d0dc25
#
_cell.length_a   1.000
_cell.length_b   1.000
_cell.length_c   1.000
_cell.angle_alpha   90.00
_cell.angle_beta   90.00
_cell.angle_gamma   90.00
#
_symmetry.space_group_name_H-M   'P 1'
#
loop_
_entity.id
_entity.type
_entity.pdbx_description
1 polymer ?
#
loop_
_entity_poly.entity_id
_entity_poly.type
_entity_poly.pdbx_seq_one_letter_code
_entity_poly.pdbx_strand_id
1 'polypeptide(L)'
;MSSKPPIYHEKQVKELCALHALNNLFQTRSTFSKSELDGICSRLSPNVWINPHRSMLGLGNYDINVIMAALQKKGCEAIWFDKRKDPGCLDLANICGFILNVPSDYKLGFVMLPLRRRHWITIRQIQGNFYNLDSKLDTPQLIGRSSDLIAYLKEQLDSKEKELFVIVSKEVEEKQLWMHQYSSQNSQQSNQNLVLPNHCESPVDSISSNSPYDYRNRDAECLKLTEVRNCVVSRDNTI
;
A
#
# COMPACT_ATOMS: atom_id res chain seq x y z
N MET A 1 -36.35 -12.45 -2.19
CA MET A 1 -35.13 -11.84 -2.75
C MET A 1 -34.34 -11.26 -1.60
N SER A 2 -33.23 -11.86 -1.21
CA SER A 2 -32.37 -11.31 -0.14
C SER A 2 -31.70 -10.05 -0.67
N SER A 3 -32.03 -8.88 -0.13
CA SER A 3 -31.33 -7.63 -0.46
C SER A 3 -29.90 -7.76 0.01
N LYS A 4 -28.94 -7.54 -0.89
CA LYS A 4 -27.53 -7.51 -0.53
C LYS A 4 -27.31 -6.42 0.53
N PRO A 5 -26.50 -6.68 1.58
CA PRO A 5 -26.21 -5.65 2.57
C PRO A 5 -25.59 -4.42 1.89
N PRO A 6 -25.96 -3.22 2.34
CA PRO A 6 -25.41 -1.98 1.77
C PRO A 6 -23.91 -1.90 2.04
N ILE A 7 -23.15 -1.34 1.08
CA ILE A 7 -21.72 -1.07 1.24
C ILE A 7 -21.57 0.06 2.28
N TYR A 8 -20.77 -0.21 3.32
CA TYR A 8 -20.45 0.82 4.29
C TYR A 8 -19.44 1.81 3.69
N HIS A 9 -19.76 3.10 3.77
CA HIS A 9 -18.90 4.16 3.26
C HIS A 9 -18.99 5.39 4.17
N GLU A 10 -17.87 5.74 4.79
CA GLU A 10 -17.77 6.98 5.57
C GLU A 10 -17.31 8.14 4.69
N LYS A 11 -18.06 9.24 4.74
CA LYS A 11 -17.65 10.50 4.15
C LYS A 11 -16.67 11.23 5.06
N GLN A 12 -15.70 11.90 4.45
CA GLN A 12 -14.66 12.63 5.16
C GLN A 12 -15.24 13.77 5.99
N VAL A 13 -14.88 13.77 7.27
CA VAL A 13 -15.08 14.88 8.19
C VAL A 13 -13.71 15.39 8.62
N LYS A 14 -13.46 16.69 8.43
CA LYS A 14 -12.16 17.33 8.76
C LYS A 14 -10.98 16.64 8.06
N GLU A 15 -9.86 16.48 8.75
CA GLU A 15 -8.62 15.86 8.24
C GLU A 15 -8.50 14.38 8.67
N LEU A 16 -9.63 13.68 8.82
CA LEU A 16 -9.69 12.32 9.35
C LEU A 16 -9.67 11.24 8.25
N CYS A 17 -9.07 11.52 7.08
CA CYS A 17 -9.05 10.57 5.96
C CYS A 17 -8.49 9.19 6.34
N ALA A 18 -7.45 9.11 7.19
CA ALA A 18 -6.92 7.84 7.67
C ALA A 18 -7.93 7.06 8.52
N LEU A 19 -8.67 7.74 9.40
CA LEU A 19 -9.73 7.12 10.19
C LEU A 19 -10.82 6.54 9.29
N HIS A 20 -11.30 7.36 8.34
CA HIS A 20 -12.34 6.93 7.40
C HIS A 20 -11.86 5.81 6.48
N ALA A 21 -10.59 5.86 6.02
CA ALA A 21 -10.00 4.78 5.24
C ALA A 21 -9.97 3.46 6.02
N LEU A 22 -9.58 3.48 7.30
CA LEU A 22 -9.59 2.31 8.16
C LEU A 22 -11.01 1.76 8.39
N ASN A 23 -11.99 2.61 8.70
CA ASN A 23 -13.37 2.17 8.92
C ASN A 23 -14.01 1.64 7.62
N ASN A 24 -13.75 2.27 6.49
CA ASN A 24 -14.17 1.80 5.16
C ASN A 24 -13.51 0.45 4.81
N LEU A 25 -12.23 0.24 5.19
CA LEU A 25 -11.54 -1.03 5.00
C LEU A 25 -12.24 -2.17 5.75
N PHE A 26 -12.62 -1.95 7.01
CA PHE A 26 -13.27 -2.98 7.83
C PHE A 26 -14.79 -3.07 7.61
N GLN A 27 -15.37 -2.19 6.78
CA GLN A 27 -16.81 -2.17 6.48
C GLN A 27 -17.70 -2.07 7.72
N THR A 28 -17.22 -1.39 8.75
CA THR A 28 -17.93 -1.29 10.03
C THR A 28 -17.70 0.08 10.64
N ARG A 29 -18.77 0.72 11.04
CA ARG A 29 -18.73 1.97 11.79
C ARG A 29 -18.02 1.73 13.12
N SER A 30 -17.14 2.67 13.48
CA SER A 30 -16.46 2.61 14.77
C SER A 30 -15.51 1.42 14.97
N THR A 31 -15.00 0.83 13.89
CA THR A 31 -13.85 -0.09 14.01
C THR A 31 -12.69 0.61 14.69
N PHE A 32 -12.51 1.88 14.36
CA PHE A 32 -11.59 2.81 15.03
C PHE A 32 -12.29 4.14 15.32
N SER A 33 -11.84 4.79 16.38
CA SER A 33 -12.24 6.14 16.77
C SER A 33 -11.05 7.11 16.67
N LYS A 34 -11.35 8.42 16.60
CA LYS A 34 -10.30 9.44 16.66
C LYS A 34 -9.46 9.33 17.93
N SER A 35 -10.10 9.07 19.07
CA SER A 35 -9.43 8.90 20.36
C SER A 35 -8.42 7.74 20.36
N GLU A 36 -8.77 6.63 19.69
CA GLU A 36 -7.86 5.48 19.55
C GLU A 36 -6.65 5.81 18.70
N LEU A 37 -6.84 6.53 17.55
CA LEU A 37 -5.73 6.94 16.70
C LEU A 37 -4.84 7.99 17.42
N ASP A 38 -5.44 8.93 18.15
CA ASP A 38 -4.69 9.88 18.99
C ASP A 38 -3.88 9.14 20.07
N GLY A 39 -4.45 8.11 20.69
CA GLY A 39 -3.75 7.26 21.64
C GLY A 39 -2.59 6.47 21.02
N ILE A 40 -2.72 6.05 19.76
CA ILE A 40 -1.61 5.44 19.00
C ILE A 40 -0.51 6.46 18.77
N CYS A 41 -0.84 7.67 18.30
CA CYS A 41 0.14 8.76 18.13
C CYS A 41 0.94 9.02 19.40
N SER A 42 0.27 9.05 20.55
CA SER A 42 0.93 9.30 21.85
C SER A 42 1.87 8.16 22.25
N ARG A 43 1.57 6.92 21.88
CA ARG A 43 2.45 5.77 22.14
C ARG A 43 3.64 5.71 21.18
N LEU A 44 3.44 6.07 19.91
CA LEU A 44 4.52 6.11 18.92
C LEU A 44 5.57 7.19 19.23
N SER A 45 5.13 8.31 19.77
CA SER A 45 6.02 9.41 20.19
C SER A 45 5.63 9.90 21.58
N PRO A 46 6.07 9.21 22.65
CA PRO A 46 5.85 9.65 24.01
C PRO A 46 6.70 10.90 24.32
N ASN A 47 6.18 11.78 25.17
CA ASN A 47 6.90 12.93 25.72
C ASN A 47 7.34 13.99 24.70
N VAL A 48 6.68 14.09 23.53
CA VAL A 48 6.94 15.16 22.55
C VAL A 48 5.84 16.21 22.61
N TRP A 49 6.23 17.48 22.57
CA TRP A 49 5.28 18.59 22.51
C TRP A 49 4.47 18.58 21.21
N ILE A 50 5.19 18.42 20.07
CA ILE A 50 4.56 18.32 18.74
C ILE A 50 4.71 16.88 18.28
N ASN A 51 3.58 16.18 18.17
CA ASN A 51 3.58 14.78 17.70
C ASN A 51 3.70 14.74 16.17
N PRO A 52 4.75 14.11 15.60
CA PRO A 52 4.98 14.07 14.16
C PRO A 52 3.95 13.22 13.40
N HIS A 53 3.22 12.34 14.09
CA HIS A 53 2.30 11.38 13.49
C HIS A 53 0.88 11.92 13.25
N ARG A 54 0.64 13.20 13.58
CA ARG A 54 -0.65 13.89 13.36
C ARG A 54 -0.44 15.38 13.12
N SER A 55 -1.50 16.06 12.64
CA SER A 55 -1.46 17.52 12.49
C SER A 55 -1.28 18.22 13.83
N MET A 56 -0.54 19.35 13.84
CA MET A 56 -0.29 20.15 15.05
C MET A 56 -1.56 20.58 15.78
N LEU A 57 -2.64 20.83 15.03
CA LEU A 57 -3.93 21.23 15.58
C LEU A 57 -4.80 20.05 16.07
N GLY A 58 -4.28 18.81 16.01
CA GLY A 58 -5.03 17.62 16.41
C GLY A 58 -6.28 17.33 15.58
N LEU A 59 -6.35 17.87 14.36
CA LEU A 59 -7.50 17.72 13.45
C LEU A 59 -7.51 16.36 12.73
N GLY A 60 -6.46 15.58 12.86
CA GLY A 60 -6.23 14.33 12.13
C GLY A 60 -4.92 14.37 11.35
N ASN A 61 -4.95 14.01 10.06
CA ASN A 61 -3.79 13.92 9.18
C ASN A 61 -2.73 12.94 9.70
N TYR A 62 -3.20 11.75 10.08
CA TYR A 62 -2.36 10.67 10.59
C TYR A 62 -1.45 10.10 9.49
N ASP A 63 -0.21 9.78 9.84
CA ASP A 63 0.75 9.17 8.94
C ASP A 63 0.58 7.64 8.83
N ILE A 64 1.44 7.00 8.03
CA ILE A 64 1.41 5.55 7.81
C ILE A 64 1.69 4.76 9.10
N ASN A 65 2.52 5.26 10.01
CA ASN A 65 2.85 4.54 11.24
C ASN A 65 1.62 4.37 12.13
N VAL A 66 0.75 5.38 12.18
CA VAL A 66 -0.53 5.28 12.91
C VAL A 66 -1.45 4.25 12.26
N ILE A 67 -1.53 4.23 10.91
CA ILE A 67 -2.34 3.26 10.18
C ILE A 67 -1.82 1.85 10.42
N MET A 68 -0.51 1.62 10.32
CA MET A 68 0.11 0.31 10.58
C MET A 68 -0.16 -0.16 12.01
N ALA A 69 0.07 0.69 13.00
CA ALA A 69 -0.20 0.35 14.39
C ALA A 69 -1.69 0.10 14.69
N ALA A 70 -2.60 0.78 13.99
CA ALA A 70 -4.04 0.52 14.07
C ALA A 70 -4.40 -0.84 13.47
N LEU A 71 -3.86 -1.16 12.28
CA LEU A 71 -4.07 -2.44 11.61
C LEU A 71 -3.54 -3.63 12.44
N GLN A 72 -2.37 -3.49 13.04
CA GLN A 72 -1.77 -4.51 13.91
C GLN A 72 -2.65 -4.86 15.10
N LYS A 73 -3.36 -3.92 15.70
CA LYS A 73 -4.36 -4.18 16.74
C LYS A 73 -5.53 -5.07 16.27
N LYS A 74 -5.74 -5.15 14.95
CA LYS A 74 -6.77 -5.99 14.33
C LYS A 74 -6.18 -7.26 13.70
N GLY A 75 -4.91 -7.57 13.96
CA GLY A 75 -4.24 -8.73 13.39
C GLY A 75 -3.96 -8.61 11.89
N CYS A 76 -3.88 -7.38 11.38
CA CYS A 76 -3.57 -7.09 10.00
C CYS A 76 -2.23 -6.35 9.87
N GLU A 77 -1.56 -6.57 8.75
CA GLU A 77 -0.33 -5.88 8.37
C GLU A 77 -0.54 -5.07 7.10
N ALA A 78 0.15 -3.92 7.01
CA ALA A 78 0.21 -3.11 5.80
C ALA A 78 1.58 -3.26 5.16
N ILE A 79 1.61 -3.82 3.95
CA ILE A 79 2.83 -4.08 3.20
C ILE A 79 2.95 -3.02 2.11
N TRP A 80 4.05 -2.27 2.11
CA TRP A 80 4.32 -1.33 1.03
C TRP A 80 4.60 -2.08 -0.27
N PHE A 81 3.85 -1.75 -1.33
CA PHE A 81 3.98 -2.38 -2.63
C PHE A 81 5.01 -1.66 -3.49
N ASP A 82 6.02 -2.39 -3.95
CA ASP A 82 7.02 -1.85 -4.87
C ASP A 82 6.42 -1.60 -6.26
N LYS A 83 6.33 -0.34 -6.65
CA LYS A 83 5.76 0.10 -7.94
C LYS A 83 6.45 -0.49 -9.18
N ARG A 84 7.68 -0.99 -9.03
CA ARG A 84 8.43 -1.64 -10.12
C ARG A 84 7.87 -3.02 -10.46
N LYS A 85 7.10 -3.61 -9.55
CA LYS A 85 6.43 -4.89 -9.75
C LYS A 85 5.09 -4.69 -10.46
N ASP A 86 4.74 -5.65 -11.32
CA ASP A 86 3.40 -5.71 -11.90
C ASP A 86 2.38 -6.09 -10.82
N PRO A 87 1.29 -5.30 -10.63
CA PRO A 87 0.20 -5.68 -9.72
C PRO A 87 -0.46 -7.02 -10.03
N GLY A 88 -0.28 -7.56 -11.23
CA GLY A 88 -0.71 -8.91 -11.58
C GLY A 88 -0.05 -10.03 -10.75
N CYS A 89 1.04 -9.73 -10.01
CA CYS A 89 1.66 -10.69 -9.09
C CYS A 89 0.88 -10.87 -7.77
N LEU A 90 -0.15 -10.07 -7.50
CA LEU A 90 -0.90 -10.09 -6.26
C LEU A 90 -1.88 -11.27 -6.21
N ASP A 91 -1.85 -12.05 -5.14
CA ASP A 91 -2.88 -13.05 -4.84
C ASP A 91 -4.06 -12.39 -4.11
N LEU A 92 -5.04 -11.95 -4.90
CA LEU A 92 -6.19 -11.19 -4.40
C LEU A 92 -7.08 -11.97 -3.44
N ALA A 93 -6.99 -13.30 -3.41
CA ALA A 93 -7.77 -14.15 -2.49
C ALA A 93 -7.28 -14.02 -1.04
N ASN A 94 -5.99 -13.71 -0.87
CA ASN A 94 -5.34 -13.58 0.43
C ASN A 94 -5.21 -12.12 0.91
N ILE A 95 -5.79 -11.17 0.17
CA ILE A 95 -5.67 -9.73 0.47
C ILE A 95 -6.98 -9.21 1.06
N CYS A 96 -6.90 -8.58 2.23
CA CYS A 96 -8.05 -7.96 2.90
C CYS A 96 -8.54 -6.70 2.17
N GLY A 97 -7.63 -5.97 1.54
CA GLY A 97 -7.88 -4.74 0.81
C GLY A 97 -6.60 -3.97 0.57
N PHE A 98 -6.75 -2.72 0.10
CA PHE A 98 -5.61 -1.85 -0.24
C PHE A 98 -5.84 -0.47 0.37
N ILE A 99 -4.74 0.19 0.73
CA ILE A 99 -4.74 1.59 1.11
C ILE A 99 -3.78 2.33 0.16
N LEU A 100 -4.31 3.33 -0.54
CA LEU A 100 -3.55 4.25 -1.38
C LEU A 100 -3.26 5.53 -0.61
N ASN A 101 -2.02 6.00 -0.70
CA ASN A 101 -1.61 7.32 -0.27
C ASN A 101 -1.45 8.19 -1.51
N VAL A 102 -2.28 9.19 -1.66
CA VAL A 102 -2.30 10.04 -2.85
C VAL A 102 -2.03 11.50 -2.49
N PRO A 103 -1.41 12.30 -3.39
CA PRO A 103 -1.32 13.74 -3.20
C PRO A 103 -2.73 14.35 -3.16
N SER A 104 -2.90 15.36 -2.34
CA SER A 104 -4.18 16.05 -2.18
C SER A 104 -3.95 17.55 -2.08
N ASP A 105 -4.61 18.29 -2.96
CA ASP A 105 -4.63 19.74 -2.89
C ASP A 105 -5.51 20.24 -1.74
N TYR A 106 -5.00 21.23 -1.03
CA TYR A 106 -5.77 21.87 0.02
C TYR A 106 -6.49 23.10 -0.56
N LYS A 107 -7.81 23.04 -0.59
CA LYS A 107 -8.66 24.17 -0.98
C LYS A 107 -9.26 24.81 0.28
N LEU A 108 -8.93 26.06 0.52
CA LEU A 108 -9.61 26.89 1.53
C LEU A 108 -10.57 27.84 0.79
N GLY A 109 -11.82 27.43 0.64
CA GLY A 109 -12.79 28.16 -0.19
C GLY A 109 -12.35 28.22 -1.65
N PHE A 110 -12.17 29.41 -2.20
CA PHE A 110 -11.71 29.64 -3.58
C PHE A 110 -10.19 29.70 -3.73
N VAL A 111 -9.43 29.61 -2.63
CA VAL A 111 -7.98 29.72 -2.65
C VAL A 111 -7.34 28.32 -2.60
N MET A 112 -6.56 27.97 -3.63
CA MET A 112 -5.70 26.81 -3.60
C MET A 112 -4.42 27.17 -2.83
N LEU A 113 -4.23 26.56 -1.67
CA LEU A 113 -2.99 26.72 -0.92
C LEU A 113 -1.96 25.71 -1.44
N PRO A 114 -0.70 26.10 -1.66
CA PRO A 114 0.36 25.22 -2.16
C PRO A 114 0.85 24.25 -1.07
N LEU A 115 -0.03 23.77 -0.22
CA LEU A 115 0.25 22.79 0.81
C LEU A 115 0.01 21.40 0.23
N ARG A 116 1.09 20.71 -0.11
CA ARG A 116 1.06 19.31 -0.52
C ARG A 116 0.67 18.46 0.68
N ARG A 117 -0.60 18.07 0.73
CA ARG A 117 -1.11 17.12 1.72
C ARG A 117 -1.22 15.74 1.10
N ARG A 118 -1.24 14.74 1.95
CA ARG A 118 -1.47 13.34 1.57
C ARG A 118 -2.89 12.96 1.97
N HIS A 119 -3.50 12.10 1.19
CA HIS A 119 -4.85 11.60 1.41
C HIS A 119 -4.86 10.08 1.33
N TRP A 120 -5.61 9.46 2.25
CA TRP A 120 -5.70 8.02 2.36
C TRP A 120 -7.02 7.53 1.75
N ILE A 121 -6.92 6.59 0.82
CA ILE A 121 -8.04 5.99 0.09
C ILE A 121 -8.01 4.48 0.32
N THR A 122 -9.17 3.90 0.57
CA THR A 122 -9.32 2.45 0.69
C THR A 122 -9.91 1.86 -0.58
N ILE A 123 -9.36 0.72 -1.00
CA ILE A 123 -9.95 -0.16 -2.01
C ILE A 123 -10.23 -1.49 -1.36
N ARG A 124 -11.45 -2.02 -1.53
CA ARG A 124 -11.84 -3.30 -0.95
C ARG A 124 -12.72 -4.10 -1.88
N GLN A 125 -12.59 -5.44 -1.82
CA GLN A 125 -13.54 -6.35 -2.44
C GLN A 125 -14.79 -6.49 -1.58
N ILE A 126 -15.96 -6.29 -2.18
CA ILE A 126 -17.26 -6.46 -1.53
C ILE A 126 -18.15 -7.20 -2.53
N GLN A 127 -18.69 -8.34 -2.12
CA GLN A 127 -19.59 -9.16 -2.94
C GLN A 127 -19.02 -9.50 -4.33
N GLY A 128 -17.72 -9.77 -4.40
CA GLY A 128 -17.04 -10.19 -5.64
C GLY A 128 -16.56 -9.06 -6.56
N ASN A 129 -16.86 -7.79 -6.22
CA ASN A 129 -16.38 -6.61 -6.95
C ASN A 129 -15.51 -5.76 -6.06
N PHE A 130 -14.56 -5.04 -6.66
CA PHE A 130 -13.72 -4.06 -5.97
C PHE A 130 -14.32 -2.66 -6.07
N TYR A 131 -14.20 -1.93 -4.98
CA TYR A 131 -14.71 -0.57 -4.85
C TYR A 131 -13.62 0.36 -4.34
N ASN A 132 -13.55 1.54 -4.94
CA ASN A 132 -12.85 2.68 -4.37
C ASN A 132 -13.78 3.33 -3.32
N LEU A 133 -13.33 3.32 -2.07
CA LEU A 133 -14.03 3.83 -0.91
C LEU A 133 -13.38 5.12 -0.39
N ASP A 134 -12.95 5.99 -1.32
CA ASP A 134 -12.42 7.30 -0.97
C ASP A 134 -13.48 8.10 -0.20
N SER A 135 -13.14 8.53 1.01
CA SER A 135 -14.04 9.30 1.87
C SER A 135 -14.43 10.68 1.32
N LYS A 136 -13.77 11.15 0.26
CA LYS A 136 -14.14 12.37 -0.47
C LYS A 136 -15.26 12.14 -1.49
N LEU A 137 -15.52 10.91 -1.89
CA LEU A 137 -16.59 10.55 -2.80
C LEU A 137 -17.95 10.60 -2.08
N ASP A 138 -18.99 10.91 -2.82
CA ASP A 138 -20.36 10.89 -2.29
C ASP A 138 -20.87 9.47 -2.07
N THR A 139 -20.45 8.54 -2.91
CA THR A 139 -20.81 7.12 -2.87
C THR A 139 -19.61 6.24 -3.24
N PRO A 140 -19.61 4.96 -2.83
CA PRO A 140 -18.62 4.00 -3.30
C PRO A 140 -18.53 3.95 -4.82
N GLN A 141 -17.31 4.03 -5.35
CA GLN A 141 -17.08 3.94 -6.79
C GLN A 141 -16.73 2.51 -7.16
N LEU A 142 -17.51 1.88 -8.04
CA LEU A 142 -17.22 0.55 -8.56
C LEU A 142 -15.96 0.61 -9.43
N ILE A 143 -14.98 -0.24 -9.13
CA ILE A 143 -13.81 -0.50 -10.00
C ILE A 143 -14.13 -1.65 -10.93
N GLY A 144 -14.66 -2.77 -10.42
CA GLY A 144 -15.00 -3.95 -11.18
C GLY A 144 -14.48 -5.23 -10.54
N ARG A 145 -14.15 -6.22 -11.37
CA ARG A 145 -13.59 -7.50 -10.93
C ARG A 145 -12.06 -7.46 -10.84
N SER A 146 -11.44 -8.61 -10.62
CA SER A 146 -9.98 -8.73 -10.42
C SER A 146 -9.17 -8.13 -11.57
N SER A 147 -9.56 -8.35 -12.83
CA SER A 147 -8.89 -7.77 -14.00
C SER A 147 -8.96 -6.23 -14.01
N ASP A 148 -10.13 -5.70 -13.66
CA ASP A 148 -10.36 -4.26 -13.63
C ASP A 148 -9.57 -3.60 -12.49
N LEU A 149 -9.48 -4.30 -11.33
CA LEU A 149 -8.63 -3.85 -10.24
C LEU A 149 -7.15 -3.80 -10.64
N ILE A 150 -6.63 -4.84 -11.30
CA ILE A 150 -5.22 -4.84 -11.72
C ILE A 150 -4.94 -3.71 -12.70
N ALA A 151 -5.81 -3.45 -13.66
CA ALA A 151 -5.71 -2.31 -14.57
C ALA A 151 -5.74 -0.98 -13.82
N TYR A 152 -6.67 -0.83 -12.89
CA TYR A 152 -6.79 0.35 -12.03
C TYR A 152 -5.52 0.57 -11.19
N LEU A 153 -4.98 -0.47 -10.56
CA LEU A 153 -3.75 -0.35 -9.75
C LEU A 153 -2.54 0.03 -10.61
N LYS A 154 -2.41 -0.52 -11.83
CA LYS A 154 -1.35 -0.12 -12.78
C LYS A 154 -1.43 1.39 -13.06
N GLU A 155 -2.60 1.89 -13.42
CA GLU A 155 -2.83 3.32 -13.66
C GLU A 155 -2.46 4.18 -12.43
N GLN A 156 -2.88 3.77 -11.23
CA GLN A 156 -2.56 4.51 -10.01
C GLN A 156 -1.04 4.54 -9.74
N LEU A 157 -0.34 3.44 -10.00
CA LEU A 157 1.09 3.28 -9.71
C LEU A 157 2.02 3.93 -10.75
N ASP A 158 1.53 4.28 -11.93
CA ASP A 158 2.27 5.09 -12.91
C ASP A 158 2.64 6.48 -12.35
N SER A 159 1.88 6.96 -11.39
CA SER A 159 2.19 8.20 -10.67
C SER A 159 3.35 7.99 -9.70
N LYS A 160 4.39 8.84 -9.81
CA LYS A 160 5.54 8.83 -8.88
C LYS A 160 5.14 9.21 -7.44
N GLU A 161 4.07 9.96 -7.29
CA GLU A 161 3.64 10.53 -5.99
C GLU A 161 2.66 9.66 -5.21
N LYS A 162 2.07 8.63 -5.83
CA LYS A 162 1.13 7.71 -5.17
C LYS A 162 1.88 6.51 -4.58
N GLU A 163 1.41 6.02 -3.45
CA GLU A 163 1.94 4.83 -2.78
C GLU A 163 0.81 3.86 -2.48
N LEU A 164 1.08 2.57 -2.66
CA LEU A 164 0.14 1.49 -2.42
C LEU A 164 0.59 0.63 -1.23
N PHE A 165 -0.32 0.39 -0.33
CA PHE A 165 -0.16 -0.57 0.77
C PHE A 165 -1.16 -1.71 0.59
N VAL A 166 -0.63 -2.94 0.58
CA VAL A 166 -1.43 -4.18 0.53
C VAL A 166 -1.73 -4.56 1.97
N ILE A 167 -3.01 -4.74 2.30
CA ILE A 167 -3.45 -5.08 3.64
C ILE A 167 -3.81 -6.55 3.70
N VAL A 168 -3.14 -7.27 4.58
CA VAL A 168 -3.30 -8.72 4.75
C VAL A 168 -3.43 -9.09 6.23
N SER A 169 -3.84 -10.32 6.53
CA SER A 169 -3.69 -10.84 7.90
C SER A 169 -2.21 -11.08 8.23
N LYS A 170 -1.88 -11.02 9.51
CA LYS A 170 -0.52 -11.31 9.99
C LYS A 170 -0.02 -12.68 9.50
N GLU A 171 -0.88 -13.70 9.52
CA GLU A 171 -0.55 -15.04 9.03
C GLU A 171 -0.18 -15.07 7.54
N VAL A 172 -0.92 -14.33 6.70
CA VAL A 172 -0.66 -14.21 5.26
C VAL A 172 0.66 -13.49 5.01
N GLU A 173 0.97 -12.45 5.81
CA GLU A 173 2.25 -11.73 5.73
C GLU A 173 3.42 -12.65 6.11
N GLU A 174 3.34 -13.34 7.24
CA GLU A 174 4.39 -14.26 7.73
C GLU A 174 4.70 -15.38 6.72
N LYS A 175 3.68 -15.90 6.04
CA LYS A 175 3.81 -16.95 5.02
C LYS A 175 4.03 -16.41 3.60
N GLN A 176 4.05 -15.10 3.40
CA GLN A 176 4.19 -14.43 2.09
C GLN A 176 3.17 -14.89 1.04
N LEU A 177 1.92 -15.19 1.46
CA LEU A 177 0.87 -15.73 0.59
C LEU A 177 0.12 -14.65 -0.20
N TRP A 178 0.48 -13.38 -0.06
CA TRP A 178 -0.17 -12.25 -0.73
C TRP A 178 0.32 -12.00 -2.16
N MET A 179 1.34 -12.75 -2.60
CA MET A 179 1.85 -12.74 -3.97
C MET A 179 1.91 -14.16 -4.52
N HIS A 180 1.64 -14.30 -5.82
CA HIS A 180 1.89 -15.56 -6.51
C HIS A 180 3.37 -15.89 -6.48
N GLN A 181 3.71 -17.06 -5.94
CA GLN A 181 5.07 -17.57 -6.03
C GLN A 181 5.34 -17.96 -7.49
N TYR A 182 6.26 -17.27 -8.15
CA TYR A 182 6.81 -17.76 -9.41
C TYR A 182 7.59 -19.05 -9.09
N SER A 183 6.96 -20.20 -9.31
CA SER A 183 7.67 -21.47 -9.34
C SER A 183 8.70 -21.42 -10.47
N SER A 184 9.98 -21.42 -10.13
CA SER A 184 11.14 -21.51 -11.04
C SER A 184 11.21 -22.92 -11.65
N GLN A 185 10.14 -23.40 -12.30
CA GLN A 185 10.08 -24.74 -12.89
C GLN A 185 10.04 -24.74 -14.43
N ASN A 186 10.57 -23.71 -15.09
CA ASN A 186 10.65 -23.73 -16.57
C ASN A 186 12.08 -23.61 -17.11
N SER A 187 13.10 -24.17 -16.43
CA SER A 187 14.47 -24.22 -16.97
C SER A 187 15.06 -25.62 -17.10
N GLN A 188 14.24 -26.69 -17.19
CA GLN A 188 14.74 -28.04 -17.42
C GLN A 188 13.92 -28.87 -18.42
N GLN A 189 13.41 -28.29 -19.50
CA GLN A 189 12.92 -29.09 -20.64
C GLN A 189 13.13 -28.36 -21.97
N SER A 190 14.38 -28.21 -22.39
CA SER A 190 14.71 -28.03 -23.82
C SER A 190 16.21 -28.25 -24.07
N ASN A 191 16.71 -29.45 -23.75
CA ASN A 191 18.00 -29.91 -24.27
C ASN A 191 17.85 -31.36 -24.67
N GLN A 192 17.18 -31.64 -25.78
CA GLN A 192 17.42 -32.82 -26.60
C GLN A 192 17.09 -32.48 -28.06
N ASN A 193 18.17 -32.59 -28.86
CA ASN A 193 18.17 -32.72 -30.34
C ASN A 193 17.93 -31.49 -31.19
N LEU A 194 19.01 -30.82 -31.58
CA LEU A 194 19.19 -30.46 -33.00
C LEU A 194 20.67 -30.45 -33.35
N VAL A 195 21.00 -31.31 -34.29
CA VAL A 195 22.26 -31.51 -34.97
C VAL A 195 22.59 -30.30 -35.84
N LEU A 196 23.84 -29.81 -35.78
CA LEU A 196 24.41 -28.78 -36.66
C LEU A 196 24.48 -29.23 -38.12
N PRO A 197 24.51 -28.29 -39.06
CA PRO A 197 25.71 -28.16 -39.88
C PRO A 197 26.25 -26.72 -39.99
N ASN A 198 27.53 -26.71 -40.22
CA ASN A 198 28.54 -25.65 -40.29
C ASN A 198 28.33 -24.57 -41.36
N HIS A 199 29.07 -23.48 -41.11
CA HIS A 199 29.73 -22.49 -41.98
C HIS A 199 29.09 -21.12 -42.12
N CYS A 200 29.73 -20.07 -41.72
CA CYS A 200 30.66 -19.12 -42.29
C CYS A 200 30.73 -17.81 -41.51
N GLU A 201 31.88 -17.48 -41.06
CA GLU A 201 32.64 -16.21 -41.03
C GLU A 201 31.98 -14.83 -40.83
N SER A 202 32.67 -14.12 -39.95
CA SER A 202 32.62 -12.73 -39.43
C SER A 202 32.75 -11.65 -40.51
N PRO A 203 32.63 -10.34 -40.24
CA PRO A 203 33.50 -9.63 -39.28
C PRO A 203 32.87 -8.46 -38.46
N VAL A 204 33.65 -8.12 -37.45
CA VAL A 204 33.75 -6.95 -36.55
C VAL A 204 33.15 -5.63 -37.04
N ASP A 205 32.46 -4.91 -36.14
CA ASP A 205 32.89 -3.54 -35.82
C ASP A 205 32.34 -3.06 -34.46
N SER A 206 33.24 -2.51 -33.71
CA SER A 206 33.17 -1.86 -32.44
C SER A 206 32.43 -0.51 -32.49
N ILE A 207 31.64 -0.15 -31.44
CA ILE A 207 31.67 1.21 -30.87
C ILE A 207 31.16 1.18 -29.42
N SER A 208 31.98 1.69 -28.54
CA SER A 208 31.79 1.99 -27.11
C SER A 208 30.82 3.16 -26.88
N SER A 209 30.05 3.13 -25.80
CA SER A 209 29.88 4.32 -24.95
C SER A 209 29.29 3.96 -23.58
N ASN A 210 30.02 4.37 -22.59
CA ASN A 210 29.75 4.33 -21.15
C ASN A 210 28.50 5.10 -20.72
N SER A 211 27.78 4.58 -19.73
CA SER A 211 27.35 5.41 -18.60
C SER A 211 26.98 4.52 -17.40
N PRO A 212 27.52 4.77 -16.20
CA PRO A 212 27.23 4.01 -15.01
C PRO A 212 26.11 4.67 -14.22
N TYR A 213 25.00 4.00 -14.02
CA TYR A 213 24.04 4.37 -12.97
C TYR A 213 24.35 3.52 -11.71
N ASP A 214 24.78 4.23 -10.70
CA ASP A 214 25.13 3.73 -9.38
C ASP A 214 23.87 3.28 -8.62
N TYR A 215 23.75 1.98 -8.33
CA TYR A 215 22.62 1.33 -7.65
C TYR A 215 22.72 1.31 -6.12
N ARG A 216 23.70 2.00 -5.51
CA ARG A 216 24.04 1.79 -4.09
C ARG A 216 23.28 2.64 -3.06
N ASN A 217 22.37 3.53 -3.46
CA ASN A 217 21.81 4.49 -2.49
C ASN A 217 20.29 4.35 -2.19
N ARG A 218 19.62 3.27 -2.63
CA ARG A 218 18.19 3.04 -2.32
C ARG A 218 17.91 1.94 -1.31
N ASP A 219 18.87 1.07 -1.02
CA ASP A 219 18.70 0.01 -0.02
C ASP A 219 18.78 0.54 1.42
N ALA A 220 19.35 1.74 1.61
CA ALA A 220 19.47 2.37 2.92
C ALA A 220 18.14 2.95 3.47
N GLU A 221 17.19 3.31 2.60
CA GLU A 221 15.87 3.78 3.05
C GLU A 221 14.92 2.63 3.39
N CYS A 222 15.04 1.49 2.69
CA CYS A 222 14.28 0.28 3.00
C CYS A 222 14.71 -0.34 4.33
N LEU A 223 16.01 -0.28 4.66
CA LEU A 223 16.56 -0.76 5.93
C LEU A 223 16.12 0.10 7.13
N LYS A 224 15.91 1.40 6.96
CA LYS A 224 15.39 2.27 8.04
C LYS A 224 13.94 1.95 8.44
N LEU A 225 13.12 1.48 7.51
CA LEU A 225 11.75 1.04 7.83
C LEU A 225 11.72 -0.32 8.53
N THR A 226 12.75 -1.16 8.34
CA THR A 226 12.89 -2.46 9.01
C THR A 226 13.48 -2.30 10.43
N GLU A 227 14.34 -1.32 10.67
CA GLU A 227 14.90 -1.05 12.00
C GLU A 227 13.85 -0.49 12.98
N VAL A 228 12.87 0.26 12.49
CA VAL A 228 11.74 0.71 13.32
C VAL A 228 10.87 -0.47 13.77
N ARG A 229 10.80 -1.58 13.00
CA ARG A 229 10.14 -2.82 13.42
C ARG A 229 10.80 -3.46 14.65
N ASN A 230 12.12 -3.45 14.72
CA ASN A 230 12.87 -4.13 15.80
C ASN A 230 12.89 -3.33 17.11
N CYS A 231 12.68 -2.02 17.10
CA CYS A 231 12.61 -1.21 18.31
C CYS A 231 11.30 -1.35 19.10
N VAL A 232 10.20 -1.76 18.44
CA VAL A 232 8.89 -1.90 19.11
C VAL A 232 8.75 -3.26 19.80
N VAL A 233 9.45 -4.30 19.30
CA VAL A 233 9.34 -5.67 19.83
C VAL A 233 10.23 -5.93 21.06
N SER A 234 11.27 -5.10 21.30
CA SER A 234 12.27 -5.34 22.36
C SER A 234 11.97 -4.70 23.71
N ARG A 235 10.82 -4.06 23.93
CA ARG A 235 10.52 -3.34 25.18
C ARG A 235 9.43 -3.92 26.07
N ASP A 236 8.80 -5.03 25.67
CA ASP A 236 7.73 -5.66 26.49
C ASP A 236 8.15 -6.93 27.23
N ASN A 237 9.45 -7.18 27.43
CA ASN A 237 9.93 -8.26 28.30
C ASN A 237 10.89 -7.75 29.36
N THR A 238 10.40 -6.98 30.34
CA THR A 238 11.00 -6.97 31.68
C THR A 238 10.01 -6.32 32.69
N ILE A 239 9.47 -7.18 33.55
CA ILE A 239 8.76 -6.98 34.83
C ILE A 239 7.32 -6.50 34.74
#